data_8378cafd7785c80dad6cb49f066ef3aa
#
_entry.id   8378cafd7785c80dad6cb49f066ef3aa
#
_cell.length_a   1.000
_cell.length_b   1.000
_cell.length_c   1.000
_cell.angle_alpha   90.00
_cell.angle_beta   90.00
_cell.angle_gamma   90.00
#
_symmetry.space_group_name_H-M   'P 1'
#
loop_
_entity.id
_entity.type
_entity.pdbx_description
1 polymer ?
#
loop_
_entity_poly.entity_id
_entity_poly.type
_entity_poly.pdbx_seq_one_letter_code
_entity_poly.pdbx_strand_id
1 'polypeptide(L)'
;EAIEIDEQYVNITLDAEETTASVKFTATSAWKASFKEEASNDWIALSKKNGVGGPVVLDLTLKVNASGAARVATLVLSCGNSTKEISVSQGASSVQIMDEADVEDLDKYYKPQEFANMDMLRSDSKWSWFRSRQSEHFFVFWEAGFGDDPNAETVPEHMRVDIDDLLNKAERYYQTNIEKLKLAELGKGKSYLDKYKMEIYLL
;
A
#
# COMPACT_ATOMS: atom_id res chain seq x y z
N GLU A 1 24.98 -4.64 -37.78
CA GLU A 1 23.77 -4.15 -37.07
C GLU A 1 24.12 -3.95 -35.63
N ALA A 2 23.75 -2.80 -35.05
CA ALA A 2 24.14 -2.43 -33.68
C ALA A 2 23.02 -1.68 -32.96
N ILE A 3 23.06 -1.76 -31.62
CA ILE A 3 22.28 -0.91 -30.69
C ILE A 3 23.28 -0.10 -29.87
N GLU A 4 23.14 1.22 -29.96
CA GLU A 4 23.88 2.18 -29.15
C GLU A 4 22.94 2.72 -28.09
N ILE A 5 23.32 2.61 -26.81
CA ILE A 5 22.56 3.04 -25.65
C ILE A 5 23.51 3.69 -24.67
N ASP A 6 23.07 4.81 -24.07
CA ASP A 6 23.80 5.49 -23.01
C ASP A 6 23.74 4.65 -21.72
N GLU A 7 24.82 4.63 -20.94
CA GLU A 7 24.95 3.85 -19.71
C GLU A 7 23.84 4.17 -18.68
N GLN A 8 23.34 5.41 -18.65
CA GLN A 8 22.25 5.81 -17.77
C GLN A 8 20.95 5.03 -18.00
N TYR A 9 20.76 4.43 -19.20
CA TYR A 9 19.57 3.64 -19.55
C TYR A 9 19.79 2.12 -19.39
N VAL A 10 20.98 1.66 -19.02
CA VAL A 10 21.27 0.23 -18.84
C VAL A 10 20.72 -0.30 -17.52
N ASN A 11 20.71 0.57 -16.49
CA ASN A 11 20.15 0.26 -15.18
C ASN A 11 19.20 1.40 -14.78
N ILE A 12 17.92 1.14 -14.83
CA ILE A 12 16.85 2.07 -14.43
C ILE A 12 16.35 1.67 -13.05
N THR A 13 16.44 2.60 -12.12
CA THR A 13 15.91 2.42 -10.74
C THR A 13 14.81 3.44 -10.52
N LEU A 14 13.64 2.95 -10.12
CA LEU A 14 12.43 3.70 -9.91
C LEU A 14 11.94 3.52 -8.48
N ASP A 15 11.30 4.53 -7.93
CA ASP A 15 10.58 4.41 -6.67
C ASP A 15 9.29 3.59 -6.86
N ALA A 16 8.74 3.08 -5.77
CA ALA A 16 7.55 2.22 -5.79
C ALA A 16 6.33 2.88 -6.48
N GLU A 17 6.21 4.20 -6.36
CA GLU A 17 5.09 5.00 -6.86
C GLU A 17 5.29 5.49 -8.30
N GLU A 18 6.50 5.36 -8.86
CA GLU A 18 6.80 5.77 -10.23
C GLU A 18 6.18 4.81 -11.23
N THR A 19 5.32 5.32 -12.10
CA THR A 19 4.54 4.54 -13.06
C THR A 19 5.00 4.71 -14.50
N THR A 20 6.01 5.54 -14.76
CA THR A 20 6.53 5.80 -16.11
C THR A 20 8.05 5.88 -16.12
N ALA A 21 8.66 5.36 -17.15
CA ALA A 21 10.07 5.54 -17.47
C ALA A 21 10.26 5.57 -18.97
N SER A 22 11.44 5.96 -19.45
CA SER A 22 11.77 5.88 -20.86
C SER A 22 13.21 5.44 -21.09
N VAL A 23 13.43 4.65 -22.13
CA VAL A 23 14.73 4.21 -22.63
C VAL A 23 15.01 4.88 -23.96
N LYS A 24 16.16 5.53 -24.08
CA LYS A 24 16.62 6.11 -25.34
C LYS A 24 17.77 5.31 -25.89
N PHE A 25 17.68 4.93 -27.17
CA PHE A 25 18.72 4.21 -27.87
C PHE A 25 18.70 4.51 -29.38
N THR A 26 19.77 4.15 -30.09
CA THR A 26 19.80 4.21 -31.54
C THR A 26 20.03 2.80 -32.07
N ALA A 27 19.20 2.38 -33.02
CA ALA A 27 19.36 1.12 -33.74
C ALA A 27 19.79 1.38 -35.19
N THR A 28 20.74 0.62 -35.72
CA THR A 28 21.20 0.79 -37.10
C THR A 28 20.27 0.16 -38.14
N SER A 29 19.38 -0.75 -37.72
CA SER A 29 18.36 -1.39 -38.56
C SER A 29 17.12 -1.73 -37.77
N ALA A 30 16.22 -2.57 -38.28
CA ALA A 30 15.03 -3.02 -37.60
C ALA A 30 15.37 -3.65 -36.23
N TRP A 31 14.63 -3.27 -35.20
CA TRP A 31 14.85 -3.70 -33.82
C TRP A 31 13.60 -4.33 -33.20
N LYS A 32 13.82 -5.12 -32.15
CA LYS A 32 12.75 -5.69 -31.30
C LYS A 32 13.08 -5.45 -29.85
N ALA A 33 12.01 -5.35 -29.04
CA ALA A 33 12.06 -5.25 -27.58
C ALA A 33 11.12 -6.29 -26.95
N SER A 34 11.61 -6.99 -25.93
CA SER A 34 10.82 -7.95 -25.14
C SER A 34 11.38 -8.04 -23.73
N PHE A 35 10.59 -8.53 -22.79
CA PHE A 35 11.11 -8.91 -21.49
C PHE A 35 11.65 -10.34 -21.52
N LYS A 36 12.72 -10.59 -20.76
CA LYS A 36 13.38 -11.91 -20.69
C LYS A 36 12.45 -12.98 -20.12
N GLU A 37 11.58 -12.59 -19.18
CA GLU A 37 10.60 -13.45 -18.52
C GLU A 37 9.21 -12.79 -18.62
N GLU A 38 8.54 -12.91 -19.77
CA GLU A 38 7.26 -12.22 -20.02
C GLU A 38 6.17 -12.60 -18.99
N ALA A 39 6.15 -13.86 -18.53
CA ALA A 39 5.09 -14.34 -17.63
C ALA A 39 5.13 -13.74 -16.20
N SER A 40 6.30 -13.23 -15.75
CA SER A 40 6.47 -12.63 -14.43
C SER A 40 6.46 -11.09 -14.44
N ASN A 41 6.24 -10.48 -15.60
CA ASN A 41 6.36 -9.03 -15.82
C ASN A 41 5.02 -8.37 -16.19
N ASP A 42 3.91 -8.80 -15.58
CA ASP A 42 2.58 -8.23 -15.78
C ASP A 42 2.43 -6.80 -15.21
N TRP A 43 3.44 -6.32 -14.51
CA TRP A 43 3.49 -5.01 -13.86
C TRP A 43 4.14 -3.91 -14.71
N ILE A 44 4.79 -4.28 -15.85
CA ILE A 44 5.49 -3.36 -16.73
C ILE A 44 5.12 -3.63 -18.19
N ALA A 45 4.89 -2.59 -18.96
CA ALA A 45 4.51 -2.67 -20.35
C ALA A 45 5.37 -1.74 -21.21
N LEU A 46 5.61 -2.15 -22.47
CA LEU A 46 6.34 -1.37 -23.47
C LEU A 46 5.35 -0.62 -24.38
N SER A 47 5.65 0.65 -24.70
CA SER A 47 4.87 1.42 -25.69
C SER A 47 4.99 0.84 -27.10
N LYS A 48 6.10 0.17 -27.42
CA LYS A 48 6.40 -0.47 -28.71
C LYS A 48 7.21 -1.72 -28.49
N LYS A 49 6.99 -2.76 -29.31
CA LYS A 49 7.76 -4.01 -29.25
C LYS A 49 8.75 -4.16 -30.42
N ASN A 50 8.69 -3.29 -31.42
CA ASN A 50 9.59 -3.29 -32.58
C ASN A 50 9.58 -1.94 -33.30
N GLY A 51 10.49 -1.73 -34.20
CA GLY A 51 10.58 -0.54 -35.08
C GLY A 51 11.67 -0.66 -36.14
N VAL A 52 11.82 0.41 -36.90
CA VAL A 52 12.87 0.58 -37.90
C VAL A 52 14.11 1.21 -37.29
N GLY A 53 15.24 1.19 -38.02
CA GLY A 53 16.47 1.85 -37.57
C GLY A 53 16.33 3.36 -37.39
N GLY A 54 17.19 3.94 -36.55
CA GLY A 54 17.22 5.35 -36.16
C GLY A 54 17.18 5.56 -34.66
N PRO A 55 17.10 6.82 -34.19
CA PRO A 55 16.93 7.14 -32.79
C PRO A 55 15.54 6.73 -32.31
N VAL A 56 15.47 6.11 -31.12
CA VAL A 56 14.24 5.56 -30.53
C VAL A 56 14.09 6.07 -29.13
N VAL A 57 12.86 6.46 -28.77
CA VAL A 57 12.40 6.61 -27.40
C VAL A 57 11.35 5.51 -27.16
N LEU A 58 11.65 4.64 -26.22
CA LEU A 58 10.80 3.54 -25.80
C LEU A 58 10.27 3.84 -24.39
N ASP A 59 8.98 4.13 -24.32
CA ASP A 59 8.34 4.42 -23.05
C ASP A 59 7.91 3.13 -22.36
N LEU A 60 8.08 3.11 -21.05
CA LEU A 60 7.69 2.05 -20.15
C LEU A 60 6.55 2.56 -19.29
N THR A 61 5.50 1.77 -19.16
CA THR A 61 4.40 2.03 -18.23
C THR A 61 4.42 0.95 -17.15
N LEU A 62 4.42 1.35 -15.90
CA LEU A 62 4.50 0.46 -14.75
C LEU A 62 3.25 0.60 -13.87
N LYS A 63 2.88 -0.47 -13.19
CA LYS A 63 1.94 -0.39 -12.08
C LYS A 63 2.69 0.09 -10.84
N VAL A 64 2.01 0.78 -9.93
CA VAL A 64 2.53 1.07 -8.58
C VAL A 64 2.93 -0.26 -7.91
N ASN A 65 4.08 -0.27 -7.24
CA ASN A 65 4.52 -1.44 -6.50
C ASN A 65 4.00 -1.37 -5.06
N ALA A 66 2.78 -1.86 -4.84
CA ALA A 66 2.18 -1.97 -3.52
C ALA A 66 2.67 -3.19 -2.71
N SER A 67 3.54 -4.04 -3.28
CA SER A 67 4.13 -5.17 -2.56
C SER A 67 5.26 -4.68 -1.66
N GLY A 68 5.43 -5.22 -0.48
CA GLY A 68 6.52 -4.88 0.44
C GLY A 68 7.92 -5.31 -0.06
N ALA A 69 8.10 -5.69 -1.34
CA ALA A 69 9.35 -6.16 -1.93
C ALA A 69 9.66 -5.43 -3.24
N ALA A 70 10.92 -5.10 -3.45
CA ALA A 70 11.39 -4.58 -4.75
C ALA A 70 11.23 -5.64 -5.84
N ARG A 71 10.98 -5.19 -7.07
CA ARG A 71 10.84 -6.06 -8.24
C ARG A 71 11.74 -5.59 -9.39
N VAL A 72 12.16 -6.53 -10.22
CA VAL A 72 13.09 -6.29 -11.33
C VAL A 72 12.57 -6.97 -12.58
N ALA A 73 12.67 -6.27 -13.72
CA ALA A 73 12.43 -6.81 -15.05
C ALA A 73 13.68 -6.59 -15.92
N THR A 74 14.01 -7.56 -16.75
CA THR A 74 15.08 -7.43 -17.74
C THR A 74 14.48 -7.21 -19.12
N LEU A 75 14.61 -5.99 -19.63
CA LEU A 75 14.26 -5.62 -21.01
C LEU A 75 15.39 -6.01 -21.93
N VAL A 76 15.09 -6.74 -22.99
CA VAL A 76 16.04 -7.14 -24.04
C VAL A 76 15.73 -6.39 -25.32
N LEU A 77 16.70 -5.62 -25.81
CA LEU A 77 16.66 -4.98 -27.12
C LEU A 77 17.49 -5.81 -28.07
N SER A 78 17.01 -6.08 -29.29
CA SER A 78 17.74 -6.79 -30.33
C SER A 78 17.67 -6.06 -31.66
N CYS A 79 18.80 -6.04 -32.39
CA CYS A 79 18.93 -5.50 -33.73
C CYS A 79 19.91 -6.41 -34.50
N GLY A 80 19.38 -7.25 -35.40
CA GLY A 80 20.16 -8.33 -36.04
C GLY A 80 20.78 -9.26 -34.98
N ASN A 81 22.10 -9.36 -34.99
CA ASN A 81 22.85 -10.19 -34.04
C ASN A 81 23.29 -9.43 -32.78
N SER A 82 22.97 -8.13 -32.69
CA SER A 82 23.28 -7.32 -31.51
C SER A 82 22.14 -7.38 -30.51
N THR A 83 22.45 -7.63 -29.24
CA THR A 83 21.51 -7.59 -28.14
C THR A 83 22.03 -6.71 -27.03
N LYS A 84 21.11 -5.99 -26.35
CA LYS A 84 21.36 -5.24 -25.10
C LYS A 84 20.34 -5.60 -24.08
N GLU A 85 20.78 -5.88 -22.86
CA GLU A 85 19.92 -6.09 -21.71
C GLU A 85 19.89 -4.82 -20.86
N ILE A 86 18.70 -4.44 -20.41
CA ILE A 86 18.44 -3.28 -19.56
C ILE A 86 17.72 -3.79 -18.32
N SER A 87 18.30 -3.50 -17.17
CA SER A 87 17.66 -3.79 -15.88
C SER A 87 16.72 -2.66 -15.50
N VAL A 88 15.45 -2.97 -15.25
CA VAL A 88 14.47 -2.03 -14.74
C VAL A 88 14.05 -2.53 -13.37
N SER A 89 14.44 -1.83 -12.31
CA SER A 89 14.06 -2.12 -10.93
C SER A 89 13.08 -1.09 -10.40
N GLN A 90 12.07 -1.55 -9.67
CA GLN A 90 11.14 -0.68 -8.94
C GLN A 90 11.19 -1.04 -7.46
N GLY A 91 11.41 -0.03 -6.63
CA GLY A 91 11.56 -0.17 -5.19
C GLY A 91 10.34 -0.81 -4.52
N ALA A 92 10.52 -1.26 -3.29
CA ALA A 92 9.43 -1.68 -2.43
C ALA A 92 8.64 -0.46 -1.96
N SER A 93 7.31 -0.55 -1.94
CA SER A 93 6.50 0.45 -1.26
C SER A 93 6.72 0.34 0.24
N SER A 94 6.92 1.47 0.90
CA SER A 94 6.82 1.56 2.36
C SER A 94 5.36 1.55 2.80
N VAL A 95 4.44 1.80 1.88
CA VAL A 95 3.00 1.79 2.12
C VAL A 95 2.46 0.39 1.89
N GLN A 96 1.90 -0.20 2.94
CA GLN A 96 1.16 -1.45 2.85
C GLN A 96 -0.32 -1.15 2.63
N ILE A 97 -1.00 -2.02 1.89
CA ILE A 97 -2.44 -1.96 1.66
C ILE A 97 -3.03 -3.28 2.16
N MET A 98 -4.04 -3.17 3.01
CA MET A 98 -4.78 -4.32 3.56
C MET A 98 -5.98 -4.62 2.66
N ASP A 99 -6.36 -5.88 2.50
CA ASP A 99 -7.62 -6.23 1.86
C ASP A 99 -8.78 -5.98 2.84
N GLU A 100 -9.91 -5.47 2.35
CA GLU A 100 -11.11 -5.31 3.17
C GLU A 100 -11.55 -6.63 3.81
N ALA A 101 -11.34 -7.76 3.13
CA ALA A 101 -11.67 -9.08 3.62
C ALA A 101 -10.83 -9.51 4.85
N ASP A 102 -9.68 -8.89 5.06
CA ASP A 102 -8.81 -9.13 6.21
C ASP A 102 -9.17 -8.28 7.44
N VAL A 103 -10.12 -7.33 7.28
CA VAL A 103 -10.58 -6.47 8.37
C VAL A 103 -11.77 -7.14 9.07
N GLU A 104 -11.55 -7.60 10.29
CA GLU A 104 -12.62 -8.17 11.10
C GLU A 104 -13.66 -7.11 11.50
N ASP A 105 -14.94 -7.48 11.46
CA ASP A 105 -16.08 -6.64 11.89
C ASP A 105 -16.16 -5.27 11.15
N LEU A 106 -15.65 -5.16 9.93
CA LEU A 106 -15.70 -3.93 9.14
C LEU A 106 -17.13 -3.37 9.01
N ASP A 107 -18.14 -4.23 8.98
CA ASP A 107 -19.57 -3.88 8.94
C ASP A 107 -20.09 -3.27 10.26
N LYS A 108 -19.32 -3.42 11.35
CA LYS A 108 -19.58 -2.82 12.66
C LYS A 108 -18.83 -1.52 12.92
N TYR A 109 -18.01 -1.08 11.95
CA TYR A 109 -17.32 0.20 12.00
C TYR A 109 -18.19 1.31 11.40
N TYR A 110 -18.40 2.38 12.17
CA TYR A 110 -19.08 3.58 11.69
C TYR A 110 -18.04 4.61 11.26
N LYS A 111 -17.76 4.70 9.95
CA LYS A 111 -16.76 5.64 9.43
C LYS A 111 -17.23 7.09 9.68
N PRO A 112 -16.54 7.88 10.54
CA PRO A 112 -16.86 9.29 10.72
C PRO A 112 -16.80 10.07 9.41
N GLN A 113 -17.66 11.08 9.27
CA GLN A 113 -17.73 11.86 8.03
C GLN A 113 -16.41 12.59 7.73
N GLU A 114 -15.67 12.98 8.76
CA GLU A 114 -14.35 13.60 8.66
C GLU A 114 -13.33 12.68 7.97
N PHE A 115 -13.56 11.38 7.99
CA PHE A 115 -12.71 10.36 7.40
C PHE A 115 -13.25 9.82 6.07
N ALA A 116 -14.34 10.40 5.54
CA ALA A 116 -15.01 9.89 4.34
C ALA A 116 -14.07 9.67 3.14
N ASN A 117 -13.09 10.55 2.97
CA ASN A 117 -12.09 10.49 1.90
C ASN A 117 -10.78 9.80 2.31
N MET A 118 -10.68 9.28 3.54
CA MET A 118 -9.49 8.61 4.03
C MET A 118 -9.56 7.12 3.69
N ASP A 119 -8.49 6.59 3.10
CA ASP A 119 -8.34 5.17 2.88
C ASP A 119 -7.66 4.53 4.11
N MET A 120 -8.45 3.94 4.99
CA MET A 120 -7.96 3.32 6.21
C MET A 120 -7.30 1.95 5.98
N LEU A 121 -7.38 1.40 4.77
CA LEU A 121 -6.67 0.18 4.39
C LEU A 121 -5.19 0.43 4.09
N ARG A 122 -4.77 1.70 3.96
CA ARG A 122 -3.38 2.09 3.74
C ARG A 122 -2.65 2.31 5.07
N SER A 123 -1.43 1.78 5.18
CA SER A 123 -0.60 1.93 6.39
C SER A 123 -0.13 3.37 6.65
N ASP A 124 -0.07 4.23 5.62
CA ASP A 124 0.34 5.64 5.70
C ASP A 124 -0.82 6.60 6.02
N SER A 125 -2.05 6.15 6.04
CA SER A 125 -3.20 6.96 6.44
C SER A 125 -3.10 7.36 7.92
N LYS A 126 -3.60 8.54 8.28
CA LYS A 126 -3.61 9.03 9.68
C LYS A 126 -4.22 7.98 10.61
N TRP A 127 -5.41 7.52 10.28
CA TRP A 127 -6.08 6.39 10.90
C TRP A 127 -6.02 5.21 9.93
N SER A 128 -5.60 4.05 10.42
CA SER A 128 -5.38 2.88 9.59
C SER A 128 -5.72 1.61 10.36
N TRP A 129 -6.26 0.62 9.66
CA TRP A 129 -6.50 -0.72 10.21
C TRP A 129 -5.20 -1.40 10.66
N PHE A 130 -4.05 -1.05 10.10
CA PHE A 130 -2.73 -1.50 10.57
C PHE A 130 -2.40 -1.04 11.99
N ARG A 131 -3.01 0.06 12.41
CA ARG A 131 -2.85 0.64 13.75
C ARG A 131 -4.17 0.67 14.47
N SER A 132 -4.74 -0.53 14.64
CA SER A 132 -6.01 -0.72 15.34
C SER A 132 -6.00 -1.99 16.19
N ARG A 133 -6.90 -2.03 17.14
CA ARG A 133 -7.23 -3.20 17.94
C ARG A 133 -8.73 -3.15 18.27
N GLN A 134 -9.34 -4.31 18.44
CA GLN A 134 -10.75 -4.37 18.79
C GLN A 134 -11.05 -5.32 19.94
N SER A 135 -12.18 -5.08 20.59
CA SER A 135 -12.84 -6.00 21.51
C SER A 135 -14.28 -6.25 21.06
N GLU A 136 -15.11 -6.82 21.91
CA GLU A 136 -16.51 -7.12 21.57
C GLU A 136 -17.30 -5.86 21.19
N HIS A 137 -17.10 -4.75 21.93
CA HIS A 137 -17.88 -3.53 21.76
C HIS A 137 -17.07 -2.30 21.33
N PHE A 138 -15.73 -2.43 21.14
CA PHE A 138 -14.88 -1.29 20.85
C PHE A 138 -13.91 -1.55 19.69
N PHE A 139 -13.64 -0.47 18.94
CA PHE A 139 -12.44 -0.30 18.14
C PHE A 139 -11.52 0.73 18.80
N VAL A 140 -10.22 0.49 18.80
CA VAL A 140 -9.19 1.46 19.16
C VAL A 140 -8.29 1.67 17.97
N PHE A 141 -8.07 2.94 17.60
CA PHE A 141 -7.13 3.36 16.58
C PHE A 141 -6.09 4.29 17.18
N TRP A 142 -4.87 4.25 16.67
CA TRP A 142 -3.82 5.19 17.09
C TRP A 142 -3.06 5.77 15.89
N GLU A 143 -2.56 7.01 16.05
CA GLU A 143 -1.78 7.68 15.02
C GLU A 143 -0.41 7.03 14.79
N ALA A 144 0.18 7.29 13.62
CA ALA A 144 1.50 6.76 13.23
C ALA A 144 2.63 7.16 14.20
N GLY A 145 2.47 8.26 14.94
CA GLY A 145 3.42 8.71 15.95
C GLY A 145 3.64 7.73 17.11
N PHE A 146 2.67 6.84 17.36
CA PHE A 146 2.80 5.76 18.35
C PHE A 146 3.52 4.52 17.79
N GLY A 147 3.81 4.46 16.49
CA GLY A 147 4.36 3.26 15.85
C GLY A 147 3.35 2.11 15.81
N ASP A 148 3.88 0.87 15.78
CA ASP A 148 3.06 -0.34 15.70
C ASP A 148 2.46 -0.74 17.07
N ASP A 149 3.09 -0.31 18.17
CA ASP A 149 2.64 -0.58 19.54
C ASP A 149 2.66 0.70 20.37
N PRO A 150 1.50 1.23 20.78
CA PRO A 150 1.42 2.42 21.64
C PRO A 150 2.07 2.27 23.02
N ASN A 151 2.37 1.05 23.46
CA ASN A 151 3.05 0.80 24.74
C ASN A 151 4.57 0.59 24.60
N ALA A 152 5.11 0.68 23.37
CA ALA A 152 6.52 0.45 23.11
C ALA A 152 7.42 1.48 23.85
N GLU A 153 8.66 1.08 24.16
CA GLU A 153 9.65 1.96 24.81
C GLU A 153 10.02 3.19 23.95
N THR A 154 9.80 3.12 22.63
CA THR A 154 10.00 4.24 21.70
C THR A 154 8.97 5.34 21.87
N VAL A 155 7.82 5.05 22.48
CA VAL A 155 6.79 6.05 22.83
C VAL A 155 7.17 6.73 24.15
N PRO A 156 7.09 8.08 24.27
CA PRO A 156 7.33 8.77 25.54
C PRO A 156 6.47 8.18 26.66
N GLU A 157 7.04 7.95 27.83
CA GLU A 157 6.40 7.22 28.94
C GLU A 157 5.01 7.79 29.31
N HIS A 158 4.87 9.11 29.32
CA HIS A 158 3.62 9.78 29.64
C HIS A 158 2.54 9.67 28.55
N MET A 159 2.89 9.17 27.36
CA MET A 159 1.98 8.93 26.23
C MET A 159 1.71 7.45 26.03
N ARG A 160 2.44 6.55 26.68
CA ARG A 160 2.27 5.12 26.51
C ARG A 160 0.88 4.66 26.91
N VAL A 161 0.28 3.84 26.08
CA VAL A 161 -1.04 3.27 26.31
C VAL A 161 -0.96 1.76 26.11
N ASP A 162 -1.26 1.00 27.14
CA ASP A 162 -1.52 -0.43 27.05
C ASP A 162 -2.92 -0.64 26.47
N ILE A 163 -2.97 -1.05 25.21
CA ILE A 163 -4.23 -1.19 24.45
C ILE A 163 -5.11 -2.30 25.03
N ASP A 164 -4.53 -3.39 25.51
CA ASP A 164 -5.30 -4.49 26.10
C ASP A 164 -5.92 -4.08 27.45
N ASP A 165 -5.18 -3.34 28.28
CA ASP A 165 -5.73 -2.75 29.52
C ASP A 165 -6.80 -1.70 29.22
N LEU A 166 -6.59 -0.84 28.20
CA LEU A 166 -7.59 0.13 27.75
C LEU A 166 -8.89 -0.56 27.33
N LEU A 167 -8.82 -1.56 26.46
CA LEU A 167 -9.98 -2.31 25.99
C LEU A 167 -10.68 -3.05 27.13
N ASN A 168 -9.94 -3.69 28.03
CA ASN A 168 -10.54 -4.35 29.21
C ASN A 168 -11.30 -3.35 30.10
N LYS A 169 -10.79 -2.13 30.29
CA LYS A 169 -11.49 -1.08 31.05
C LYS A 169 -12.70 -0.55 30.30
N ALA A 170 -12.60 -0.38 28.97
CA ALA A 170 -13.71 0.05 28.13
C ALA A 170 -14.87 -0.96 28.15
N GLU A 171 -14.58 -2.27 28.08
CA GLU A 171 -15.60 -3.32 28.22
C GLU A 171 -16.31 -3.29 29.58
N ARG A 172 -15.56 -3.09 30.67
CA ARG A 172 -16.17 -2.91 32.02
C ARG A 172 -17.05 -1.67 32.06
N TYR A 173 -16.64 -0.59 31.39
CA TYR A 173 -17.44 0.61 31.24
C TYR A 173 -18.76 0.30 30.51
N TYR A 174 -18.69 -0.42 29.38
CA TYR A 174 -19.84 -0.83 28.58
C TYR A 174 -20.81 -1.67 29.41
N GLN A 175 -20.33 -2.72 30.06
CA GLN A 175 -21.14 -3.58 30.93
C GLN A 175 -21.86 -2.79 32.05
N THR A 176 -21.18 -1.79 32.63
CA THR A 176 -21.76 -1.00 33.69
C THR A 176 -22.80 -0.01 33.18
N ASN A 177 -22.45 0.78 32.18
CA ASN A 177 -23.27 1.92 31.75
C ASN A 177 -24.36 1.51 30.76
N ILE A 178 -24.06 0.58 29.84
CA ILE A 178 -25.01 0.17 28.81
C ILE A 178 -25.87 -0.99 29.31
N GLU A 179 -25.26 -2.06 29.82
CA GLU A 179 -26.02 -3.27 30.18
C GLU A 179 -26.71 -3.16 31.52
N LYS A 180 -26.04 -2.64 32.58
CA LYS A 180 -26.62 -2.57 33.93
C LYS A 180 -27.45 -1.31 34.13
N LEU A 181 -26.87 -0.13 33.84
CA LEU A 181 -27.56 1.16 34.07
C LEU A 181 -28.53 1.53 32.96
N LYS A 182 -28.47 0.84 31.79
CA LYS A 182 -29.37 1.07 30.66
C LYS A 182 -29.31 2.52 30.12
N LEU A 183 -28.13 3.16 30.13
CA LEU A 183 -27.96 4.53 29.61
C LEU A 183 -28.24 4.62 28.09
N ALA A 184 -28.22 3.51 27.37
CA ALA A 184 -28.72 3.39 26.02
C ALA A 184 -29.65 2.18 25.91
N GLU A 185 -30.75 2.32 25.15
CA GLU A 185 -31.63 1.21 24.82
C GLU A 185 -31.08 0.43 23.62
N LEU A 186 -30.72 -0.82 23.85
CA LEU A 186 -30.25 -1.73 22.79
C LEU A 186 -31.39 -2.58 22.22
N GLY A 187 -31.22 -3.07 21.00
CA GLY A 187 -32.13 -4.01 20.34
C GLY A 187 -33.42 -3.41 19.82
N LYS A 188 -33.57 -2.08 19.82
CA LYS A 188 -34.78 -1.38 19.36
C LYS A 188 -34.58 -0.51 18.13
N GLY A 189 -33.40 -0.54 17.50
CA GLY A 189 -33.06 0.26 16.33
C GLY A 189 -33.02 1.76 16.61
N LYS A 190 -32.87 2.17 17.87
CA LYS A 190 -32.81 3.58 18.29
C LYS A 190 -31.39 4.04 18.61
N SER A 191 -30.47 3.11 18.83
CA SER A 191 -29.09 3.37 19.15
C SER A 191 -28.18 2.89 18.03
N TYR A 192 -27.16 3.66 17.68
CA TYR A 192 -26.11 3.20 16.79
C TYR A 192 -25.36 1.98 17.36
N LEU A 193 -25.36 1.80 18.69
CA LEU A 193 -24.78 0.62 19.36
C LEU A 193 -25.53 -0.69 19.05
N ASP A 194 -26.71 -0.62 18.44
CA ASP A 194 -27.40 -1.82 17.92
C ASP A 194 -26.68 -2.47 16.75
N LYS A 195 -25.78 -1.73 16.10
CA LYS A 195 -25.04 -2.17 14.91
C LYS A 195 -23.53 -1.95 15.06
N TYR A 196 -23.11 -0.79 15.53
CA TYR A 196 -21.72 -0.34 15.48
C TYR A 196 -21.04 -0.46 16.84
N LYS A 197 -19.76 -0.79 16.83
CA LYS A 197 -18.88 -0.70 17.99
C LYS A 197 -18.57 0.75 18.32
N MET A 198 -18.24 1.03 19.57
CA MET A 198 -17.70 2.33 19.98
C MET A 198 -16.26 2.48 19.49
N GLU A 199 -15.86 3.71 19.18
CA GLU A 199 -14.57 4.02 18.60
C GLU A 199 -13.75 4.89 19.55
N ILE A 200 -12.49 4.53 19.75
CA ILE A 200 -11.51 5.26 20.57
C ILE A 200 -10.34 5.61 19.67
N TYR A 201 -9.94 6.87 19.63
CA TYR A 201 -8.84 7.38 18.84
C TYR A 201 -7.76 7.98 19.75
N LEU A 202 -6.54 7.47 19.67
CA LEU A 202 -5.37 7.98 20.38
C LEU A 202 -4.61 8.95 19.47
N LEU A 203 -4.52 10.22 19.92
CA LEU A 203 -3.94 11.36 19.20
C LEU A 203 -2.53 11.68 19.71
#